data_169bfae93daa9788a0832618762ad076
#
_entry.id   169bfae93daa9788a0832618762ad076
#
_cell.length_a   1.000
_cell.length_b   1.000
_cell.length_c   1.000
_cell.angle_alpha   90.00
_cell.angle_beta   90.00
_cell.angle_gamma   90.00
#
_symmetry.space_group_name_H-M   'P 1'
#
loop_
_entity.id
_entity.type
_entity.pdbx_description
1 polymer ?
#
loop_
_entity_poly.entity_id
_entity_poly.type
_entity_poly.pdbx_seq_one_letter_code
_entity_poly.pdbx_strand_id
1 'polypeptide(L)'
;SRGLGDVYKRQVKYHIDVAEGQKTGFFLDQKYNRLAIQKLCKDAKVLDCFTYIGTFALNAGIAGAQSVLGVDASQFAVDLANENSKFNGLENTVKFECHDVFDFLPELEAQGELFDMVILDPPAFTKSRASIKNAIKGYREINMRGMKLVKDGGYLATCSCSHFMDYDTFTKTIGQAAKLVHKRLRQVEFRTQAADHPISVSYTHLTLPTT
;
A
#
# COMPACT_ATOMS: atom_id res chain seq x y z
N SER A 1 1.24 18.30 31.08
CA SER A 1 1.74 18.67 29.75
C SER A 1 2.44 17.53 28.98
N ARG A 2 2.21 16.26 29.34
CA ARG A 2 2.82 15.10 28.64
C ARG A 2 2.02 14.59 27.42
N GLY A 3 0.77 14.98 27.24
CA GLY A 3 -0.11 14.38 26.22
C GLY A 3 -0.02 15.00 24.83
N LEU A 4 0.22 16.29 24.71
CA LEU A 4 0.23 16.99 23.41
C LEU A 4 1.54 16.80 22.63
N GLY A 5 2.68 16.68 23.30
CA GLY A 5 3.98 16.50 22.65
C GLY A 5 4.14 15.17 21.93
N ASP A 6 3.53 14.08 22.43
CA ASP A 6 3.64 12.75 21.84
C ASP A 6 2.69 12.55 20.64
N VAL A 7 1.57 13.28 20.59
CA VAL A 7 0.64 13.25 19.45
C VAL A 7 1.28 13.91 18.22
N TYR A 8 2.01 14.98 18.39
CA TYR A 8 2.71 15.68 17.28
C TYR A 8 3.95 14.94 16.77
N LYS A 9 4.62 14.15 17.60
CA LYS A 9 5.82 13.39 17.19
C LYS A 9 5.54 12.25 16.20
N ARG A 10 4.27 11.85 16.00
CA ARG A 10 3.87 10.74 15.12
C ARG A 10 3.06 11.19 13.89
N GLN A 11 2.96 12.48 13.63
CA GLN A 11 2.21 12.97 12.46
C GLN A 11 3.15 13.09 11.27
N VAL A 12 2.83 12.39 10.19
CA VAL A 12 3.46 12.58 8.89
C VAL A 12 2.91 13.86 8.27
N LYS A 13 3.80 14.73 7.80
CA LYS A 13 3.46 15.94 7.07
C LYS A 13 3.58 15.68 5.58
N TYR A 14 2.70 16.24 4.78
CA TYR A 14 2.70 16.06 3.34
C TYR A 14 2.63 17.40 2.61
N HIS A 15 3.48 17.56 1.61
CA HIS A 15 3.23 18.48 0.52
C HIS A 15 2.28 17.79 -0.45
N ILE A 16 1.23 18.48 -0.85
CA ILE A 16 0.17 17.95 -1.71
C ILE A 16 -0.04 18.94 -2.85
N ASP A 17 -0.02 18.45 -4.08
CA ASP A 17 -0.46 19.25 -5.21
C ASP A 17 -1.97 19.11 -5.40
N VAL A 18 -2.70 20.18 -5.11
CA VAL A 18 -4.16 20.24 -5.21
C VAL A 18 -4.63 20.53 -6.64
N ALA A 19 -3.76 21.08 -7.48
CA ALA A 19 -4.08 21.49 -8.85
C ALA A 19 -3.85 20.36 -9.85
N GLU A 20 -2.72 19.65 -9.74
CA GLU A 20 -2.32 18.59 -10.69
C GLU A 20 -2.35 17.19 -10.09
N GLY A 21 -2.59 17.09 -8.78
CA GLY A 21 -2.67 15.80 -8.06
C GLY A 21 -3.87 14.96 -8.47
N GLN A 22 -3.72 13.63 -8.43
CA GLN A 22 -4.84 12.71 -8.68
C GLN A 22 -5.99 12.97 -7.71
N LYS A 23 -7.21 13.11 -8.22
CA LYS A 23 -8.44 13.44 -7.46
C LYS A 23 -8.25 14.74 -6.66
N THR A 24 -8.16 14.64 -5.32
CA THR A 24 -7.98 15.75 -4.38
C THR A 24 -6.51 15.90 -3.94
N GLY A 25 -5.57 15.23 -4.60
CA GLY A 25 -4.15 15.22 -4.24
C GLY A 25 -3.80 14.33 -3.04
N PHE A 26 -4.79 13.79 -2.33
CA PHE A 26 -4.58 12.94 -1.15
C PHE A 26 -5.74 11.96 -0.92
N PHE A 27 -5.43 10.73 -0.56
CA PHE A 27 -6.41 9.67 -0.29
C PHE A 27 -6.74 9.60 1.21
N LEU A 28 -7.75 10.38 1.65
CA LEU A 28 -8.16 10.46 3.06
C LEU A 28 -8.80 9.16 3.56
N ASP A 29 -9.46 8.41 2.70
CA ASP A 29 -10.10 7.12 2.98
C ASP A 29 -9.12 6.07 3.53
N GLN A 30 -7.84 6.14 3.18
CA GLN A 30 -6.77 5.26 3.65
C GLN A 30 -6.16 5.65 5.01
N LYS A 31 -6.67 6.68 5.68
CA LYS A 31 -6.12 7.23 6.93
C LYS A 31 -5.87 6.16 8.01
N TYR A 32 -6.89 5.35 8.30
CA TYR A 32 -6.77 4.33 9.34
C TYR A 32 -5.96 3.11 8.90
N ASN A 33 -5.91 2.85 7.60
CA ASN A 33 -5.08 1.80 7.03
C ASN A 33 -3.60 2.14 7.19
N ARG A 34 -3.22 3.39 6.91
CA ARG A 34 -1.85 3.88 7.16
C ARG A 34 -1.45 3.75 8.63
N LEU A 35 -2.35 4.04 9.57
CA LEU A 35 -2.10 3.86 11.00
C LEU A 35 -2.01 2.39 11.40
N ALA A 36 -2.76 1.52 10.75
CA ALA A 36 -2.75 0.09 11.05
C ALA A 36 -1.40 -0.55 10.72
N ILE A 37 -0.82 -0.22 9.55
CA ILE A 37 0.47 -0.79 9.15
C ILE A 37 1.63 -0.34 10.05
N GLN A 38 1.54 0.84 10.67
CA GLN A 38 2.59 1.34 11.56
C GLN A 38 2.94 0.35 12.67
N LYS A 39 1.96 -0.39 13.19
CA LYS A 39 2.15 -1.37 14.27
C LYS A 39 3.05 -2.55 13.87
N LEU A 40 3.19 -2.79 12.57
CA LEU A 40 3.90 -3.91 11.98
C LEU A 40 5.23 -3.52 11.34
N CYS A 41 5.56 -2.22 11.32
CA CYS A 41 6.70 -1.71 10.56
C CYS A 41 7.97 -1.49 11.40
N LYS A 42 7.91 -1.58 12.72
CA LYS A 42 9.10 -1.36 13.56
C LYS A 42 10.21 -2.37 13.21
N ASP A 43 11.40 -1.85 12.95
CA ASP A 43 12.60 -2.61 12.56
C ASP A 43 12.44 -3.44 11.27
N ALA A 44 11.37 -3.19 10.50
CA ALA A 44 11.03 -3.93 9.28
C ALA A 44 11.70 -3.34 8.02
N LYS A 45 12.04 -4.19 7.06
CA LYS A 45 12.32 -3.84 5.68
C LYS A 45 11.00 -3.85 4.92
N VAL A 46 10.57 -2.70 4.40
CA VAL A 46 9.23 -2.48 3.82
C VAL A 46 9.31 -2.14 2.34
N LEU A 47 8.44 -2.74 1.53
CA LEU A 47 8.20 -2.37 0.13
C LEU A 47 6.79 -1.81 0.01
N ASP A 48 6.64 -0.59 -0.52
CA ASP A 48 5.37 0.09 -0.77
C ASP A 48 5.16 0.29 -2.27
N CYS A 49 4.30 -0.54 -2.86
CA CYS A 49 3.98 -0.52 -4.29
C CYS A 49 2.78 0.38 -4.58
N PHE A 50 2.86 1.14 -5.67
CA PHE A 50 1.88 2.18 -6.02
C PHE A 50 1.84 3.28 -4.96
N THR A 51 3.03 3.67 -4.53
CA THR A 51 3.23 4.52 -3.33
C THR A 51 2.66 5.92 -3.47
N TYR A 52 2.41 6.39 -4.72
CA TYR A 52 1.96 7.75 -5.04
C TYR A 52 2.90 8.78 -4.40
N ILE A 53 2.41 9.65 -3.53
CA ILE A 53 3.22 10.65 -2.80
C ILE A 53 3.85 10.10 -1.51
N GLY A 54 3.98 8.79 -1.37
CA GLY A 54 4.68 8.13 -0.26
C GLY A 54 3.84 7.93 0.99
N THR A 55 2.50 7.91 0.92
CA THR A 55 1.68 7.97 2.13
C THR A 55 1.80 6.75 3.04
N PHE A 56 1.88 5.54 2.52
CA PHE A 56 2.13 4.34 3.31
C PHE A 56 3.61 4.24 3.72
N ALA A 57 4.53 4.48 2.78
CA ALA A 57 5.96 4.41 3.01
C ALA A 57 6.43 5.35 4.14
N LEU A 58 5.96 6.60 4.15
CA LEU A 58 6.30 7.57 5.20
C LEU A 58 5.72 7.18 6.56
N ASN A 59 4.52 6.60 6.59
CA ASN A 59 3.95 6.06 7.83
C ASN A 59 4.76 4.86 8.37
N ALA A 60 5.29 4.01 7.49
CA ALA A 60 6.20 2.94 7.88
C ALA A 60 7.53 3.51 8.43
N GLY A 61 8.10 4.54 7.78
CA GLY A 61 9.31 5.21 8.24
C GLY A 61 9.16 5.85 9.64
N ILE A 62 8.08 6.62 9.86
CA ILE A 62 7.77 7.22 11.18
C ILE A 62 7.58 6.16 12.27
N ALA A 63 7.07 4.99 11.91
CA ALA A 63 6.89 3.86 12.82
C ALA A 63 8.20 3.15 13.21
N GLY A 64 9.33 3.55 12.62
CA GLY A 64 10.66 3.00 12.93
C GLY A 64 11.03 1.81 12.04
N ALA A 65 10.57 1.78 10.80
CA ALA A 65 11.05 0.81 9.82
C ALA A 65 12.59 0.92 9.66
N GLN A 66 13.25 -0.21 9.46
CA GLN A 66 14.70 -0.26 9.18
C GLN A 66 15.01 0.40 7.83
N SER A 67 14.23 0.08 6.82
CA SER A 67 14.30 0.68 5.49
C SER A 67 12.96 0.55 4.77
N VAL A 68 12.64 1.54 3.95
CA VAL A 68 11.41 1.53 3.14
C VAL A 68 11.77 1.91 1.70
N LEU A 69 11.32 1.09 0.76
CA LEU A 69 11.35 1.39 -0.66
C LEU A 69 9.92 1.61 -1.15
N GLY A 70 9.61 2.81 -1.60
CA GLY A 70 8.34 3.16 -2.27
C GLY A 70 8.53 3.17 -3.78
N VAL A 71 7.59 2.60 -4.51
CA VAL A 71 7.66 2.50 -5.98
C VAL A 71 6.36 3.00 -6.62
N ASP A 72 6.49 3.85 -7.63
CA ASP A 72 5.38 4.32 -8.46
C ASP A 72 5.84 4.52 -9.91
N ALA A 73 4.94 4.38 -10.86
CA ALA A 73 5.23 4.59 -12.27
C ALA A 73 5.28 6.09 -12.67
N SER A 74 4.79 6.97 -11.80
CA SER A 74 4.76 8.42 -12.04
C SER A 74 6.00 9.09 -11.46
N GLN A 75 6.89 9.60 -12.31
CA GLN A 75 8.06 10.37 -11.86
C GLN A 75 7.64 11.58 -11.02
N PHE A 76 6.59 12.29 -11.39
CA PHE A 76 6.05 13.41 -10.61
C PHE A 76 5.65 12.98 -9.19
N ALA A 77 4.97 11.84 -9.04
CA ALA A 77 4.59 11.33 -7.74
C ALA A 77 5.82 10.93 -6.90
N VAL A 78 6.81 10.30 -7.52
CA VAL A 78 8.07 9.90 -6.89
C VAL A 78 8.87 11.12 -6.43
N ASP A 79 8.94 12.17 -7.25
CA ASP A 79 9.64 13.41 -6.87
C ASP A 79 9.00 14.06 -5.65
N LEU A 80 7.66 14.16 -5.64
CA LEU A 80 6.90 14.69 -4.51
C LEU A 80 7.01 13.79 -3.26
N ALA A 81 7.06 12.46 -3.44
CA ALA A 81 7.28 11.53 -2.35
C ALA A 81 8.68 11.70 -1.73
N ASN A 82 9.72 11.93 -2.53
CA ASN A 82 11.07 12.22 -2.06
C ASN A 82 11.13 13.57 -1.32
N GLU A 83 10.41 14.60 -1.79
CA GLU A 83 10.27 15.87 -1.06
C GLU A 83 9.59 15.65 0.31
N ASN A 84 8.50 14.88 0.32
CA ASN A 84 7.80 14.52 1.55
C ASN A 84 8.70 13.73 2.52
N SER A 85 9.56 12.83 2.01
CA SER A 85 10.55 12.12 2.83
C SER A 85 11.51 13.09 3.52
N LYS A 86 12.08 14.01 2.77
CA LYS A 86 12.98 15.07 3.31
C LYS A 86 12.25 15.96 4.32
N PHE A 87 11.01 16.35 3.99
CA PHE A 87 10.20 17.21 4.88
C PHE A 87 9.90 16.56 6.24
N ASN A 88 9.92 15.24 6.31
CA ASN A 88 9.75 14.48 7.55
C ASN A 88 11.08 14.00 8.18
N GLY A 89 12.23 14.32 7.58
CA GLY A 89 13.55 13.87 8.05
C GLY A 89 13.77 12.36 7.90
N LEU A 90 13.11 11.75 6.88
CA LEU A 90 13.13 10.30 6.63
C LEU A 90 13.97 9.92 5.41
N GLU A 91 14.64 10.86 4.76
CA GLU A 91 15.36 10.66 3.50
C GLU A 91 16.46 9.60 3.57
N ASN A 92 16.93 9.25 4.75
CA ASN A 92 17.92 8.17 4.94
C ASN A 92 17.28 6.78 5.07
N THR A 93 16.01 6.72 5.49
CA THR A 93 15.28 5.48 5.77
C THR A 93 14.27 5.14 4.67
N VAL A 94 13.61 6.16 4.09
CA VAL A 94 12.54 6.01 3.10
C VAL A 94 13.02 6.55 1.76
N LYS A 95 13.12 5.69 0.77
CA LYS A 95 13.54 5.99 -0.59
C LYS A 95 12.38 5.73 -1.54
N PHE A 96 12.35 6.47 -2.65
CA PHE A 96 11.35 6.29 -3.69
C PHE A 96 12.01 6.17 -5.05
N GLU A 97 11.50 5.23 -5.86
CA GLU A 97 12.00 4.94 -7.19
C GLU A 97 10.85 4.90 -8.21
N CYS A 98 11.13 5.36 -9.42
CA CYS A 98 10.15 5.39 -10.51
C CYS A 98 10.28 4.13 -11.36
N HIS A 99 9.35 3.19 -11.18
CA HIS A 99 9.27 1.94 -11.93
C HIS A 99 7.82 1.53 -12.15
N ASP A 100 7.56 0.83 -13.25
CA ASP A 100 6.33 0.04 -13.36
C ASP A 100 6.40 -1.13 -12.38
N VAL A 101 5.45 -1.19 -11.46
CA VAL A 101 5.43 -2.22 -10.39
C VAL A 101 5.35 -3.63 -10.98
N PHE A 102 4.63 -3.81 -12.10
CA PHE A 102 4.51 -5.13 -12.72
C PHE A 102 5.83 -5.63 -13.32
N ASP A 103 6.71 -4.76 -13.74
CA ASP A 103 8.03 -5.11 -14.27
C ASP A 103 9.06 -5.19 -13.14
N PHE A 104 8.97 -4.31 -12.16
CA PHE A 104 9.96 -4.19 -11.10
C PHE A 104 9.91 -5.33 -10.06
N LEU A 105 8.71 -5.83 -9.68
CA LEU A 105 8.63 -6.93 -8.72
C LEU A 105 9.34 -8.21 -9.18
N PRO A 106 9.26 -8.65 -10.47
CA PRO A 106 10.09 -9.73 -10.98
C PRO A 106 11.59 -9.47 -10.92
N GLU A 107 12.04 -8.24 -11.11
CA GLU A 107 13.45 -7.88 -11.00
C GLU A 107 13.95 -8.05 -9.55
N LEU A 108 13.17 -7.57 -8.56
CA LEU A 108 13.48 -7.79 -7.16
C LEU A 108 13.50 -9.28 -6.78
N GLU A 109 12.55 -10.06 -7.32
CA GLU A 109 12.53 -11.52 -7.13
C GLU A 109 13.80 -12.17 -7.70
N ALA A 110 14.22 -11.78 -8.90
CA ALA A 110 15.44 -12.31 -9.54
C ALA A 110 16.71 -11.94 -8.77
N GLN A 111 16.71 -10.80 -8.07
CA GLN A 111 17.80 -10.37 -7.20
C GLN A 111 17.77 -11.06 -5.82
N GLY A 112 16.74 -11.85 -5.52
CA GLY A 112 16.58 -12.51 -4.23
C GLY A 112 16.18 -11.58 -3.10
N GLU A 113 15.62 -10.41 -3.42
CA GLU A 113 15.15 -9.44 -2.44
C GLU A 113 13.96 -9.96 -1.66
N LEU A 114 13.99 -9.79 -0.34
CA LEU A 114 12.89 -10.15 0.55
C LEU A 114 12.60 -9.02 1.55
N PHE A 115 11.32 -8.85 1.87
CA PHE A 115 10.82 -7.80 2.74
C PHE A 115 10.04 -8.40 3.92
N ASP A 116 10.10 -7.73 5.06
CA ASP A 116 9.28 -8.07 6.24
C ASP A 116 7.83 -7.67 6.02
N MET A 117 7.62 -6.62 5.20
CA MET A 117 6.28 -6.16 4.81
C MET A 117 6.27 -5.70 3.36
N VAL A 118 5.26 -6.14 2.60
CA VAL A 118 4.95 -5.65 1.26
C VAL A 118 3.55 -5.03 1.28
N ILE A 119 3.43 -3.81 0.76
CA ILE A 119 2.18 -3.06 0.65
C ILE A 119 1.82 -2.95 -0.83
N LEU A 120 0.59 -3.30 -1.17
CA LEU A 120 0.05 -3.24 -2.52
C LEU A 120 -1.24 -2.41 -2.51
N ASP A 121 -1.16 -1.15 -2.94
CA ASP A 121 -2.32 -0.25 -3.09
C ASP A 121 -2.54 0.15 -4.57
N PRO A 122 -2.84 -0.83 -5.45
CA PRO A 122 -2.91 -0.60 -6.87
C PRO A 122 -4.10 0.29 -7.24
N PRO A 123 -4.03 1.01 -8.37
CA PRO A 123 -5.18 1.70 -8.93
C PRO A 123 -6.31 0.73 -9.26
N ALA A 124 -7.53 1.25 -9.40
CA ALA A 124 -8.67 0.43 -9.76
C ALA A 124 -8.46 -0.27 -11.12
N PHE A 125 -8.36 -1.59 -11.11
CA PHE A 125 -8.20 -2.38 -12.34
C PHE A 125 -9.51 -2.52 -13.13
N THR A 126 -10.64 -2.05 -12.60
CA THR A 126 -11.91 -2.01 -13.34
C THR A 126 -12.70 -0.75 -13.03
N LYS A 127 -13.29 -0.20 -14.07
CA LYS A 127 -14.27 0.90 -13.99
C LYS A 127 -15.70 0.44 -14.36
N SER A 128 -15.88 -0.82 -14.70
CA SER A 128 -17.18 -1.38 -15.10
C SER A 128 -17.33 -2.85 -14.70
N ARG A 129 -18.57 -3.30 -14.52
CA ARG A 129 -18.90 -4.70 -14.21
C ARG A 129 -18.42 -5.65 -15.33
N ALA A 130 -18.43 -5.23 -16.58
CA ALA A 130 -17.98 -6.02 -17.71
C ALA A 130 -16.48 -6.37 -17.66
N SER A 131 -15.66 -5.53 -17.03
CA SER A 131 -14.20 -5.72 -16.94
C SER A 131 -13.73 -6.38 -15.64
N ILE A 132 -14.65 -6.87 -14.78
CA ILE A 132 -14.30 -7.49 -13.50
C ILE A 132 -13.36 -8.70 -13.63
N LYS A 133 -13.53 -9.51 -14.69
CA LYS A 133 -12.66 -10.66 -14.96
C LYS A 133 -11.19 -10.25 -15.17
N ASN A 134 -10.98 -9.12 -15.83
CA ASN A 134 -9.64 -8.57 -16.06
C ASN A 134 -9.07 -7.99 -14.75
N ALA A 135 -9.93 -7.35 -13.94
CA ALA A 135 -9.52 -6.88 -12.62
C ALA A 135 -9.07 -8.03 -11.71
N ILE A 136 -9.82 -9.12 -11.66
CA ILE A 136 -9.45 -10.33 -10.90
C ILE A 136 -8.08 -10.86 -11.34
N LYS A 137 -7.80 -10.87 -12.65
CA LYS A 137 -6.48 -11.29 -13.17
C LYS A 137 -5.38 -10.33 -12.68
N GLY A 138 -5.60 -9.03 -12.78
CA GLY A 138 -4.64 -8.02 -12.33
C GLY A 138 -4.36 -8.11 -10.83
N TYR A 139 -5.41 -8.19 -10.00
CA TYR A 139 -5.24 -8.37 -8.55
C TYR A 139 -4.55 -9.68 -8.20
N ARG A 140 -4.89 -10.78 -8.87
CA ARG A 140 -4.21 -12.06 -8.65
C ARG A 140 -2.73 -11.98 -8.99
N GLU A 141 -2.40 -11.40 -10.14
CA GLU A 141 -1.02 -11.25 -10.61
C GLU A 141 -0.18 -10.41 -9.64
N ILE A 142 -0.66 -9.22 -9.28
CA ILE A 142 0.13 -8.33 -8.41
C ILE A 142 0.30 -8.92 -7.01
N ASN A 143 -0.74 -9.57 -6.46
CA ASN A 143 -0.64 -10.23 -5.17
C ASN A 143 0.30 -11.45 -5.21
N MET A 144 0.28 -12.23 -6.28
CA MET A 144 1.21 -13.34 -6.49
C MET A 144 2.66 -12.85 -6.47
N ARG A 145 2.97 -11.80 -7.24
CA ARG A 145 4.32 -11.20 -7.30
C ARG A 145 4.73 -10.61 -5.95
N GLY A 146 3.86 -9.85 -5.30
CA GLY A 146 4.14 -9.27 -3.98
C GLY A 146 4.40 -10.35 -2.92
N MET A 147 3.61 -11.43 -2.90
CA MET A 147 3.79 -12.54 -1.95
C MET A 147 5.14 -13.24 -2.07
N LYS A 148 5.71 -13.34 -3.28
CA LYS A 148 7.04 -13.93 -3.48
C LYS A 148 8.15 -13.14 -2.79
N LEU A 149 7.95 -11.83 -2.62
CA LEU A 149 8.90 -10.93 -1.98
C LEU A 149 8.70 -10.84 -0.47
N VAL A 150 7.64 -11.43 0.10
CA VAL A 150 7.42 -11.44 1.55
C VAL A 150 8.22 -12.57 2.18
N LYS A 151 9.01 -12.26 3.22
CA LYS A 151 9.68 -13.26 4.07
C LYS A 151 8.67 -14.20 4.72
N ASP A 152 9.10 -15.39 5.11
CA ASP A 152 8.27 -16.26 5.95
C ASP A 152 8.05 -15.61 7.32
N GLY A 153 6.78 -15.54 7.75
CA GLY A 153 6.38 -14.79 8.94
C GLY A 153 6.21 -13.28 8.72
N GLY A 154 6.46 -12.78 7.51
CA GLY A 154 6.24 -11.39 7.13
C GLY A 154 4.78 -11.07 6.82
N TYR A 155 4.52 -9.82 6.45
CA TYR A 155 3.17 -9.28 6.25
C TYR A 155 2.96 -8.82 4.81
N LEU A 156 1.76 -9.09 4.31
CA LEU A 156 1.24 -8.51 3.07
C LEU A 156 0.05 -7.62 3.40
N ALA A 157 0.15 -6.32 3.13
CA ALA A 157 -0.98 -5.41 3.13
C ALA A 157 -1.42 -5.20 1.68
N THR A 158 -2.66 -5.57 1.34
CA THR A 158 -3.15 -5.45 -0.03
C THR A 158 -4.52 -4.79 -0.08
N CYS A 159 -4.69 -3.84 -0.99
CA CYS A 159 -5.87 -2.99 -1.10
C CYS A 159 -6.59 -3.23 -2.44
N SER A 160 -7.89 -2.95 -2.44
CA SER A 160 -8.68 -2.83 -3.66
C SER A 160 -9.55 -1.58 -3.59
N CYS A 161 -9.35 -0.64 -4.51
CA CYS A 161 -10.23 0.52 -4.70
C CYS A 161 -11.27 0.29 -5.81
N SER A 162 -11.44 -0.94 -6.31
CA SER A 162 -12.39 -1.28 -7.35
C SER A 162 -13.77 -1.53 -6.78
N HIS A 163 -14.73 -0.66 -7.11
CA HIS A 163 -16.12 -0.74 -6.68
C HIS A 163 -16.80 -2.11 -6.93
N PHE A 164 -16.41 -2.78 -7.99
CA PHE A 164 -16.99 -4.10 -8.37
C PHE A 164 -16.24 -5.28 -7.75
N MET A 165 -15.23 -5.06 -6.94
CA MET A 165 -14.46 -6.09 -6.23
C MET A 165 -14.98 -6.19 -4.80
N ASP A 166 -15.97 -7.03 -4.56
CA ASP A 166 -16.48 -7.30 -3.22
C ASP A 166 -15.47 -8.11 -2.38
N TYR A 167 -15.72 -8.18 -1.07
CA TYR A 167 -14.86 -8.87 -0.11
C TYR A 167 -14.60 -10.32 -0.48
N ASP A 168 -15.64 -11.06 -0.82
CA ASP A 168 -15.53 -12.50 -1.10
C ASP A 168 -14.71 -12.76 -2.37
N THR A 169 -14.97 -11.97 -3.42
CA THR A 169 -14.22 -12.04 -4.68
C THR A 169 -12.75 -11.67 -4.46
N PHE A 170 -12.48 -10.62 -3.69
CA PHE A 170 -11.12 -10.16 -3.41
C PHE A 170 -10.35 -11.19 -2.57
N THR A 171 -10.91 -11.65 -1.45
CA THR A 171 -10.31 -12.66 -0.58
C THR A 171 -10.04 -13.98 -1.32
N LYS A 172 -10.99 -14.41 -2.15
CA LYS A 172 -10.83 -15.60 -3.01
C LYS A 172 -9.69 -15.41 -4.02
N THR A 173 -9.57 -14.22 -4.59
CA THR A 173 -8.51 -13.90 -5.56
C THR A 173 -7.13 -13.95 -4.90
N ILE A 174 -7.00 -13.39 -3.68
CA ILE A 174 -5.75 -13.45 -2.90
C ILE A 174 -5.42 -14.89 -2.50
N GLY A 175 -6.41 -15.66 -2.06
CA GLY A 175 -6.22 -17.08 -1.75
C GLY A 175 -5.78 -17.92 -2.96
N GLN A 176 -6.25 -17.59 -4.16
CA GLN A 176 -5.75 -18.19 -5.40
C GLN A 176 -4.29 -17.80 -5.69
N ALA A 177 -3.94 -16.52 -5.51
CA ALA A 177 -2.56 -16.06 -5.67
C ALA A 177 -1.61 -16.79 -4.72
N ALA A 178 -1.99 -16.94 -3.45
CA ALA A 178 -1.20 -17.65 -2.45
C ALA A 178 -0.95 -19.12 -2.81
N LYS A 179 -1.96 -19.81 -3.33
CA LYS A 179 -1.81 -21.19 -3.81
C LYS A 179 -0.80 -21.31 -4.94
N LEU A 180 -0.78 -20.35 -5.87
CA LEU A 180 0.15 -20.34 -7.00
C LEU A 180 1.61 -20.17 -6.59
N VAL A 181 1.87 -19.51 -5.46
CA VAL A 181 3.22 -19.30 -4.91
C VAL A 181 3.51 -20.19 -3.71
N HIS A 182 2.66 -21.18 -3.44
CA HIS A 182 2.82 -22.14 -2.34
C HIS A 182 2.96 -21.50 -0.94
N LYS A 183 2.38 -20.32 -0.74
CA LYS A 183 2.36 -19.65 0.57
C LYS A 183 1.05 -19.89 1.30
N ARG A 184 1.15 -20.02 2.65
CA ARG A 184 -0.01 -20.07 3.53
C ARG A 184 -0.25 -18.69 4.10
N LEU A 185 -1.48 -18.19 3.99
CA LEU A 185 -1.88 -16.89 4.49
C LEU A 185 -2.78 -17.04 5.71
N ARG A 186 -2.60 -16.14 6.66
CA ARG A 186 -3.52 -15.94 7.78
C ARG A 186 -3.98 -14.49 7.75
N GLN A 187 -5.27 -14.25 7.61
CA GLN A 187 -5.83 -12.90 7.71
C GLN A 187 -5.70 -12.41 9.15
N VAL A 188 -4.94 -11.33 9.33
CA VAL A 188 -4.71 -10.69 10.63
C VAL A 188 -5.76 -9.62 10.87
N GLU A 189 -6.06 -8.82 9.84
CA GLU A 189 -6.99 -7.71 9.92
C GLU A 189 -7.69 -7.51 8.57
N PHE A 190 -8.92 -7.00 8.63
CA PHE A 190 -9.67 -6.51 7.47
C PHE A 190 -10.25 -5.13 7.81
N ARG A 191 -10.14 -4.20 6.87
CA ARG A 191 -10.64 -2.84 7.02
C ARG A 191 -11.36 -2.37 5.76
N THR A 192 -12.32 -1.51 5.98
CA THR A 192 -12.94 -0.69 4.93
C THR A 192 -12.39 0.73 5.00
N GLN A 193 -12.88 1.61 4.16
CA GLN A 193 -12.52 3.03 4.16
C GLN A 193 -12.79 3.69 5.53
N ALA A 194 -12.14 4.85 5.75
CA ALA A 194 -12.32 5.61 6.98
C ALA A 194 -13.78 6.06 7.19
N ALA A 195 -14.23 6.10 8.45
CA ALA A 195 -15.62 6.45 8.78
C ALA A 195 -16.03 7.87 8.40
N ASP A 196 -15.07 8.79 8.28
CA ASP A 196 -15.25 10.15 7.77
C ASP A 196 -15.32 10.22 6.23
N HIS A 197 -15.23 9.08 5.56
CA HIS A 197 -15.44 8.92 4.13
C HIS A 197 -16.64 7.97 3.91
N PRO A 198 -17.88 8.47 3.98
CA PRO A 198 -19.09 7.65 4.03
C PRO A 198 -19.24 6.79 2.77
N ILE A 199 -19.68 5.54 2.97
CA ILE A 199 -20.03 4.65 1.88
C ILE A 199 -21.40 5.10 1.36
N SER A 200 -21.44 5.60 0.11
CA SER A 200 -22.73 5.70 -0.58
C SER A 200 -23.30 4.29 -0.78
N VAL A 201 -24.58 4.09 -0.56
CA VAL A 201 -25.23 2.79 -0.73
C VAL A 201 -25.06 2.22 -2.17
N SER A 202 -24.70 3.10 -3.12
CA SER A 202 -24.33 2.74 -4.49
C SER A 202 -22.82 2.47 -4.70
N TYR A 203 -21.97 2.68 -3.67
CA TYR A 203 -20.51 2.54 -3.76
C TYR A 203 -19.98 1.80 -2.53
N THR A 204 -19.62 0.55 -2.70
CA THR A 204 -18.86 -0.22 -1.71
C THR A 204 -17.38 -0.17 -2.05
N HIS A 205 -16.59 0.54 -1.26
CA HIS A 205 -15.13 0.48 -1.32
C HIS A 205 -14.65 -0.47 -0.22
N LEU A 206 -14.01 -1.54 -0.63
CA LEU A 206 -13.39 -2.52 0.27
C LEU A 206 -11.88 -2.30 0.24
N THR A 207 -11.28 -2.13 1.39
CA THR A 207 -9.85 -2.03 1.53
C THR A 207 -9.35 -2.95 2.63
N LEU A 208 -8.31 -3.69 2.32
CA LEU A 208 -7.40 -4.48 3.14
C LEU A 208 -7.90 -5.79 3.72
N PRO A 209 -7.44 -6.91 3.19
CA PRO A 209 -6.91 -7.95 4.05
C PRO A 209 -5.42 -7.69 4.28
N THR A 210 -4.99 -7.61 5.53
CA THR A 210 -3.61 -7.82 5.93
C THR A 210 -3.44 -9.30 6.22
N THR A 211 -2.47 -9.91 5.61
CA THR A 211 -2.16 -11.33 5.80
C THR A 211 -0.92 -11.51 6.67
#